data_1e00c07f0e6e1ac3dfdb27311e4b1c4c
#
_entry.id   1e00c07f0e6e1ac3dfdb27311e4b1c4c
#
_cell.length_a   1.000
_cell.length_b   1.000
_cell.length_c   1.000
_cell.angle_alpha   90.00
_cell.angle_beta   90.00
_cell.angle_gamma   90.00
#
_symmetry.space_group_name_H-M   'P 1'
#
loop_
_entity.id
_entity.type
_entity.pdbx_description
1 polymer ?
#
loop_
_entity_poly.entity_id
_entity_poly.type
_entity_poly.pdbx_seq_one_letter_code
_entity_poly.pdbx_strand_id
1 'polypeptide(L)'
;MNGRIHQNKSGSGPCLLGAAPTYVGLSSPYFFSLCLTSANPPYQVMDGGSKASATPVYNYFVEQAKELKPAYVSMIIPARWYSGGRGLDSFRESMLHDHRIRQLFDYSDSNDCFSGVDIAGGICYFLWDEKHDGNCKVVNFHNGAKYETLRQLDDNDVFVRYGQALSILNKVQQQTTEFYDSRVSSQKPFGLRTYVVPTEDGDIQLRYNKGIGPFKRRMVTSSLDWIDKWKVIMSYLTYDHAGRADKDGKRRIFSTMEVLPPEVVCTETYIVIDTFDSKAEANNLLQYLKTKFVRFLVAQVTTTQHISKANFTLVPVQDFSKPWTDAELYAKYGLTVEEIAFIEAMIKPME
;
A
#
# COMPACT_ATOMS: atom_id res chain seq x y z
N MET A 1 48.12 -43.25 -2.98
CA MET A 1 47.41 -42.81 -4.18
C MET A 1 46.43 -41.73 -3.75
N ASN A 2 46.49 -40.61 -4.37
CA ASN A 2 45.99 -39.32 -3.95
C ASN A 2 44.45 -39.24 -3.86
N GLY A 3 43.92 -38.86 -2.68
CA GLY A 3 42.57 -38.41 -2.46
C GLY A 3 42.55 -36.91 -2.17
N ARG A 4 42.04 -36.08 -3.10
CA ARG A 4 41.87 -34.63 -2.92
C ARG A 4 40.66 -34.37 -2.04
N ILE A 5 40.86 -33.68 -0.93
CA ILE A 5 39.85 -33.09 -0.08
C ILE A 5 39.44 -31.77 -0.69
N HIS A 6 38.20 -31.63 -1.12
CA HIS A 6 37.60 -30.34 -1.46
C HIS A 6 37.20 -29.60 -0.18
N GLN A 7 37.89 -28.51 0.12
CA GLN A 7 37.49 -27.55 1.13
C GLN A 7 36.41 -26.64 0.53
N ASN A 8 35.18 -26.75 1.04
CA ASN A 8 34.14 -25.73 0.87
C ASN A 8 34.48 -24.53 1.77
N LYS A 9 34.83 -23.41 1.16
CA LYS A 9 34.90 -22.12 1.84
C LYS A 9 33.50 -21.57 1.99
N SER A 10 32.90 -21.71 3.16
CA SER A 10 31.75 -20.91 3.59
C SER A 10 32.26 -19.53 4.00
N GLY A 11 32.03 -18.54 3.14
CA GLY A 11 32.27 -17.14 3.45
C GLY A 11 31.22 -16.62 4.43
N SER A 12 31.52 -16.61 5.70
CA SER A 12 30.79 -15.84 6.71
C SER A 12 31.13 -14.38 6.56
N GLY A 13 30.24 -13.60 5.95
CA GLY A 13 30.30 -12.13 6.02
C GLY A 13 30.12 -11.65 7.45
N PRO A 14 30.70 -10.51 7.84
CA PRO A 14 30.64 -10.03 9.21
C PRO A 14 29.20 -9.67 9.58
N CYS A 15 28.70 -10.34 10.60
CA CYS A 15 27.47 -9.96 11.30
C CYS A 15 27.75 -8.59 11.96
N LEU A 16 27.16 -7.54 11.43
CA LEU A 16 27.16 -6.23 12.11
C LEU A 16 26.30 -6.38 13.38
N LEU A 17 26.98 -6.67 14.46
CA LEU A 17 26.44 -6.57 15.81
C LEU A 17 25.90 -5.14 15.99
N GLY A 18 24.63 -5.05 16.31
CA GLY A 18 23.96 -3.79 16.61
C GLY A 18 24.74 -2.99 17.66
N ALA A 19 24.90 -1.70 17.40
CA ALA A 19 25.51 -0.79 18.34
C ALA A 19 24.80 -0.88 19.70
N ALA A 20 25.52 -1.31 20.71
CA ALA A 20 25.06 -1.22 22.09
C ALA A 20 24.82 0.26 22.44
N PRO A 21 23.82 0.60 23.25
CA PRO A 21 23.57 1.96 23.66
C PRO A 21 24.83 2.50 24.39
N THR A 22 25.33 3.62 23.88
CA THR A 22 26.49 4.28 24.50
C THR A 22 26.01 4.96 25.79
N TYR A 23 26.30 4.35 26.91
CA TYR A 23 26.09 4.96 28.23
C TYR A 23 27.23 5.94 28.51
N VAL A 24 26.92 7.21 28.54
CA VAL A 24 27.81 8.20 29.13
C VAL A 24 27.50 8.25 30.63
N GLY A 25 28.35 7.57 31.41
CA GLY A 25 28.26 7.56 32.87
C GLY A 25 28.67 8.89 33.48
N LEU A 26 27.75 9.60 34.11
CA LEU A 26 28.03 10.63 35.11
C LEU A 26 27.46 10.15 36.44
N SER A 27 28.32 9.99 37.43
CA SER A 27 28.00 9.59 38.80
C SER A 27 27.28 10.73 39.53
N SER A 28 25.95 10.64 39.61
CA SER A 28 25.10 11.41 40.51
C SER A 28 23.83 10.59 40.83
N PRO A 29 23.29 10.65 42.06
CA PRO A 29 22.08 9.88 42.41
C PRO A 29 20.77 10.46 41.86
N TYR A 30 20.84 11.28 40.82
CA TYR A 30 19.70 11.86 40.15
C TYR A 30 19.37 11.07 38.88
N PHE A 31 18.18 10.54 38.82
CA PHE A 31 17.45 9.99 37.67
C PHE A 31 18.24 10.04 36.35
N PHE A 32 18.66 8.88 35.85
CA PHE A 32 19.13 8.76 34.47
C PHE A 32 18.00 9.08 33.51
N SER A 33 17.91 10.34 33.07
CA SER A 33 17.08 10.70 31.94
C SER A 33 17.74 10.16 30.69
N LEU A 34 17.15 9.16 30.04
CA LEU A 34 17.61 8.64 28.76
C LEU A 34 17.43 9.77 27.72
N CYS A 35 18.53 10.38 27.24
CA CYS A 35 18.43 11.53 26.33
C CYS A 35 17.99 11.12 24.94
N LEU A 36 18.49 9.99 24.42
CA LEU A 36 18.21 9.53 23.04
C LEU A 36 18.18 8.00 22.97
N THR A 37 17.16 7.46 22.35
CA THR A 37 17.13 6.07 21.87
C THR A 37 17.16 6.08 20.34
N SER A 38 18.22 5.54 19.74
CA SER A 38 18.35 5.42 18.28
C SER A 38 18.68 3.98 17.91
N ALA A 39 17.97 3.44 16.90
CA ALA A 39 18.15 2.07 16.46
C ALA A 39 17.70 1.82 15.01
N ASN A 40 18.26 0.74 14.45
CA ASN A 40 17.70 0.02 13.32
C ASN A 40 17.23 -1.35 13.86
N PRO A 41 15.96 -1.47 14.29
CA PRO A 41 15.46 -2.70 14.90
C PRO A 41 15.32 -3.83 13.88
N PRO A 42 15.27 -5.10 14.32
CA PRO A 42 14.88 -6.19 13.43
C PRO A 42 13.51 -5.92 12.84
N TYR A 43 13.35 -6.11 11.52
CA TYR A 43 12.10 -5.74 10.83
C TYR A 43 11.01 -6.80 10.98
N GLN A 44 11.39 -8.08 10.96
CA GLN A 44 10.44 -9.19 10.99
C GLN A 44 11.10 -10.46 11.50
N VAL A 45 10.27 -11.38 11.98
CA VAL A 45 10.66 -12.75 12.32
C VAL A 45 9.89 -13.74 11.45
N MET A 46 10.52 -14.88 11.13
CA MET A 46 9.85 -15.98 10.44
C MET A 46 8.83 -16.61 11.40
N ASP A 47 7.56 -16.70 10.97
CA ASP A 47 6.48 -17.23 11.82
C ASP A 47 6.23 -18.74 11.64
N GLY A 48 7.11 -19.44 10.88
CA GLY A 48 7.01 -20.87 10.63
C GLY A 48 5.91 -21.28 9.64
N GLY A 49 5.19 -20.31 9.07
CA GLY A 49 4.20 -20.54 8.02
C GLY A 49 4.82 -20.89 6.66
N SER A 50 4.00 -20.96 5.60
CA SER A 50 4.49 -21.28 4.26
C SER A 50 5.56 -20.26 3.83
N LYS A 51 6.59 -20.71 3.17
CA LYS A 51 7.93 -20.17 2.80
C LYS A 51 8.14 -18.64 2.71
N ALA A 52 7.15 -17.78 2.92
CA ALA A 52 7.25 -16.32 2.84
C ALA A 52 6.46 -15.59 3.94
N SER A 53 5.96 -16.31 4.96
CA SER A 53 5.23 -15.67 6.05
C SER A 53 6.22 -15.16 7.10
N ALA A 54 6.19 -13.85 7.34
CA ALA A 54 6.99 -13.20 8.36
C ALA A 54 6.16 -12.14 9.08
N THR A 55 6.24 -12.15 10.40
CA THR A 55 5.52 -11.20 11.25
C THR A 55 6.41 -10.00 11.56
N PRO A 56 5.91 -8.76 11.37
CA PRO A 56 6.63 -7.56 11.78
C PRO A 56 6.91 -7.57 13.29
N VAL A 57 8.09 -7.10 13.68
CA VAL A 57 8.48 -6.98 15.11
C VAL A 57 9.02 -5.59 15.46
N TYR A 58 9.37 -4.78 14.48
CA TYR A 58 9.94 -3.44 14.69
C TYR A 58 8.98 -2.51 15.49
N ASN A 59 7.68 -2.71 15.36
CA ASN A 59 6.65 -1.97 16.10
C ASN A 59 6.86 -2.12 17.62
N TYR A 60 7.14 -3.32 18.11
CA TYR A 60 7.40 -3.56 19.55
C TYR A 60 8.64 -2.80 20.04
N PHE A 61 9.69 -2.71 19.21
CA PHE A 61 10.89 -1.95 19.55
C PHE A 61 10.61 -0.44 19.66
N VAL A 62 9.77 0.09 18.75
CA VAL A 62 9.37 1.51 18.81
C VAL A 62 8.54 1.79 20.07
N GLU A 63 7.54 0.94 20.35
CA GLU A 63 6.68 1.07 21.52
C GLU A 63 7.50 0.99 22.83
N GLN A 64 8.36 -0.01 22.96
CA GLN A 64 9.22 -0.16 24.13
C GLN A 64 10.21 1.02 24.30
N ALA A 65 10.74 1.55 23.20
CA ALA A 65 11.59 2.72 23.25
C ALA A 65 10.86 3.96 23.78
N LYS A 66 9.59 4.17 23.38
CA LYS A 66 8.76 5.27 23.90
C LYS A 66 8.40 5.07 25.37
N GLU A 67 8.14 3.82 25.81
CA GLU A 67 7.85 3.47 27.21
C GLU A 67 9.00 3.77 28.18
N LEU A 68 10.25 3.72 27.69
CA LEU A 68 11.43 4.11 28.48
C LEU A 68 11.48 5.63 28.76
N LYS A 69 10.54 6.41 28.20
CA LYS A 69 10.43 7.88 28.35
C LYS A 69 11.74 8.62 28.12
N PRO A 70 12.43 8.37 26.99
CA PRO A 70 13.61 9.15 26.64
C PRO A 70 13.19 10.56 26.19
N ALA A 71 14.12 11.51 26.16
CA ALA A 71 13.85 12.81 25.56
C ALA A 71 13.57 12.69 24.05
N TYR A 72 14.29 11.78 23.37
CA TYR A 72 14.15 11.56 21.92
C TYR A 72 14.17 10.07 21.58
N VAL A 73 13.37 9.70 20.55
CA VAL A 73 13.46 8.40 19.86
C VAL A 73 13.70 8.65 18.38
N SER A 74 14.70 8.00 17.81
CA SER A 74 14.92 8.01 16.36
C SER A 74 15.18 6.58 15.87
N MET A 75 14.31 6.07 15.00
CA MET A 75 14.43 4.72 14.46
C MET A 75 14.18 4.70 12.97
N ILE A 76 14.89 3.83 12.27
CA ILE A 76 14.65 3.52 10.87
C ILE A 76 13.88 2.20 10.80
N ILE A 77 12.71 2.23 10.15
CA ILE A 77 11.76 1.11 10.10
C ILE A 77 11.14 0.98 8.71
N PRO A 78 10.62 -0.21 8.33
CA PRO A 78 9.84 -0.35 7.10
C PRO A 78 8.61 0.55 7.10
N ALA A 79 8.35 1.23 5.97
CA ALA A 79 7.21 2.16 5.82
C ALA A 79 5.86 1.43 5.67
N ARG A 80 5.85 0.10 5.72
CA ARG A 80 4.66 -0.73 5.59
C ARG A 80 3.56 -0.41 6.60
N TRP A 81 3.89 0.08 7.79
CA TRP A 81 2.91 0.47 8.81
C TRP A 81 1.93 1.56 8.33
N TYR A 82 2.28 2.35 7.31
CA TYR A 82 1.40 3.38 6.75
C TYR A 82 0.02 2.84 6.33
N SER A 83 -0.03 1.62 5.81
CA SER A 83 -1.29 0.96 5.40
C SER A 83 -1.87 0.00 6.43
N GLY A 84 -1.16 -0.25 7.53
CA GLY A 84 -1.57 -1.26 8.51
C GLY A 84 -1.54 -2.70 7.97
N GLY A 85 -2.36 -3.57 8.56
CA GLY A 85 -2.43 -4.99 8.26
C GLY A 85 -1.28 -5.81 8.84
N ARG A 86 -1.43 -7.12 8.89
CA ARG A 86 -0.49 -8.08 9.52
C ARG A 86 -0.12 -7.72 10.96
N GLY A 87 -1.11 -7.25 11.75
CA GLY A 87 -0.91 -6.88 13.15
C GLY A 87 -0.31 -5.50 13.37
N LEU A 88 -0.23 -4.65 12.34
CA LEU A 88 0.29 -3.28 12.45
C LEU A 88 -0.80 -2.21 12.62
N ASP A 89 -2.08 -2.58 12.66
CA ASP A 89 -3.18 -1.61 12.68
C ASP A 89 -3.13 -0.73 13.95
N SER A 90 -2.98 -1.34 15.13
CA SER A 90 -2.85 -0.59 16.39
C SER A 90 -1.58 0.26 16.43
N PHE A 91 -0.47 -0.25 15.90
CA PHE A 91 0.78 0.50 15.78
C PHE A 91 0.63 1.70 14.84
N ARG A 92 -0.04 1.49 13.70
CA ARG A 92 -0.36 2.58 12.75
C ARG A 92 -1.15 3.68 13.45
N GLU A 93 -2.26 3.34 14.13
CA GLU A 93 -3.07 4.31 14.88
C GLU A 93 -2.24 5.05 15.94
N SER A 94 -1.44 4.32 16.71
CA SER A 94 -0.54 4.91 17.71
C SER A 94 0.48 5.88 17.11
N MET A 95 1.02 5.58 15.92
CA MET A 95 1.98 6.45 15.26
C MET A 95 1.32 7.69 14.62
N LEU A 96 0.14 7.54 14.01
CA LEU A 96 -0.55 8.64 13.36
C LEU A 96 -1.03 9.70 14.37
N HIS A 97 -1.55 9.28 15.53
CA HIS A 97 -2.06 10.18 16.57
C HIS A 97 -1.01 10.64 17.58
N ASP A 98 0.27 10.25 17.42
CA ASP A 98 1.34 10.70 18.31
C ASP A 98 1.96 12.01 17.81
N HIS A 99 1.41 13.15 18.25
CA HIS A 99 1.86 14.50 17.87
C HIS A 99 3.29 14.82 18.34
N ARG A 100 3.93 13.91 19.09
CA ARG A 100 5.35 14.00 19.46
C ARG A 100 6.29 13.55 18.34
N ILE A 101 5.78 13.02 17.22
CA ILE A 101 6.59 12.77 16.04
C ILE A 101 6.87 14.11 15.34
N ARG A 102 8.05 14.67 15.63
CA ARG A 102 8.48 15.97 15.14
C ARG A 102 8.93 15.94 13.67
N GLN A 103 9.53 14.84 13.23
CA GLN A 103 10.03 14.67 11.86
C GLN A 103 9.80 13.23 11.39
N LEU A 104 9.42 13.09 10.13
CA LEU A 104 9.28 11.81 9.45
C LEU A 104 9.93 11.91 8.06
N PHE A 105 10.94 11.09 7.81
CA PHE A 105 11.63 11.00 6.54
C PHE A 105 11.24 9.70 5.85
N ASP A 106 10.71 9.78 4.64
CA ASP A 106 10.13 8.67 3.91
C ASP A 106 10.84 8.44 2.57
N TYR A 107 11.30 7.22 2.38
CA TYR A 107 11.92 6.73 1.15
C TYR A 107 11.02 5.68 0.52
N SER A 108 10.36 6.02 -0.57
CA SER A 108 9.47 5.10 -1.29
C SER A 108 10.25 3.95 -1.96
N ASP A 109 11.49 4.17 -2.36
CA ASP A 109 12.46 3.14 -2.73
C ASP A 109 13.52 3.02 -1.63
N SER A 110 13.64 1.84 -1.03
CA SER A 110 14.65 1.57 0.01
C SER A 110 16.09 1.71 -0.50
N ASN A 111 16.32 1.58 -1.81
CA ASN A 111 17.65 1.77 -2.41
C ASN A 111 18.15 3.21 -2.33
N ASP A 112 17.24 4.19 -2.22
CA ASP A 112 17.62 5.61 -2.04
C ASP A 112 18.30 5.83 -0.66
N CYS A 113 18.11 4.91 0.27
CA CYS A 113 18.72 4.96 1.59
C CYS A 113 19.74 3.83 1.83
N PHE A 114 19.41 2.60 1.41
CA PHE A 114 20.25 1.41 1.57
C PHE A 114 20.54 0.77 0.21
N SER A 115 21.68 1.03 -0.36
CA SER A 115 22.08 0.47 -1.65
C SER A 115 22.01 -1.07 -1.65
N GLY A 116 21.28 -1.64 -2.61
CA GLY A 116 21.15 -3.09 -2.79
C GLY A 116 20.16 -3.78 -1.83
N VAL A 117 19.38 -3.02 -1.05
CA VAL A 117 18.35 -3.55 -0.15
C VAL A 117 16.97 -3.25 -0.69
N ASP A 118 16.20 -4.29 -1.02
CA ASP A 118 14.82 -4.17 -1.50
C ASP A 118 13.83 -4.46 -0.37
N ILE A 119 13.14 -3.42 0.12
CA ILE A 119 12.11 -3.51 1.14
C ILE A 119 10.79 -3.05 0.53
N ALA A 120 9.85 -4.00 0.41
CA ALA A 120 8.53 -3.72 -0.12
C ALA A 120 7.82 -2.61 0.65
N GLY A 121 7.40 -1.56 -0.07
CA GLY A 121 6.77 -0.37 0.51
C GLY A 121 7.76 0.71 0.94
N GLY A 122 9.09 0.45 0.85
CA GLY A 122 10.13 1.39 1.25
C GLY A 122 10.37 1.43 2.76
N ILE A 123 11.11 2.44 3.18
CA ILE A 123 11.50 2.64 4.58
C ILE A 123 11.22 4.08 5.01
N CYS A 124 11.10 4.27 6.30
CA CYS A 124 11.08 5.60 6.90
C CYS A 124 11.97 5.65 8.14
N TYR A 125 12.44 6.85 8.48
CA TYR A 125 12.95 7.11 9.81
C TYR A 125 12.27 8.34 10.39
N PHE A 126 12.16 8.38 11.71
CA PHE A 126 11.45 9.44 12.41
C PHE A 126 12.26 9.95 13.59
N LEU A 127 11.96 11.19 13.99
CA LEU A 127 12.36 11.78 15.25
C LEU A 127 11.10 12.03 16.08
N TRP A 128 10.97 11.29 17.16
CA TRP A 128 10.03 11.51 18.22
C TRP A 128 10.69 12.34 19.33
N ASP A 129 10.04 13.37 19.82
CA ASP A 129 10.53 14.31 20.84
C ASP A 129 9.46 14.39 21.93
N GLU A 130 9.77 13.97 23.15
CA GLU A 130 8.83 13.90 24.28
C GLU A 130 8.11 15.23 24.53
N LYS A 131 8.78 16.35 24.24
CA LYS A 131 8.24 17.69 24.49
C LYS A 131 7.57 18.32 23.28
N HIS A 132 7.61 17.67 22.12
CA HIS A 132 6.92 18.15 20.94
C HIS A 132 5.42 17.86 21.03
N ASP A 133 4.60 18.87 20.68
CA ASP A 133 3.16 18.73 20.51
C ASP A 133 2.75 19.64 19.35
N GLY A 134 2.66 19.07 18.16
CA GLY A 134 2.37 19.88 16.98
C GLY A 134 2.58 19.14 15.64
N ASN A 135 2.68 19.93 14.58
CA ASN A 135 2.83 19.40 13.24
C ASN A 135 4.15 18.67 13.05
N CYS A 136 4.08 17.54 12.36
CA CYS A 136 5.23 16.76 11.92
C CYS A 136 5.82 17.36 10.63
N LYS A 137 7.13 17.57 10.57
CA LYS A 137 7.84 17.83 9.32
C LYS A 137 8.01 16.51 8.56
N VAL A 138 7.20 16.29 7.54
CA VAL A 138 7.29 15.12 6.65
C VAL A 138 8.17 15.45 5.46
N VAL A 139 9.18 14.61 5.23
CA VAL A 139 10.15 14.74 4.13
C VAL A 139 10.08 13.49 3.27
N ASN A 140 9.57 13.62 2.06
CA ASN A 140 9.50 12.52 1.11
C ASN A 140 10.65 12.59 0.10
N PHE A 141 11.29 11.45 -0.14
CA PHE A 141 12.28 11.26 -1.22
C PHE A 141 11.64 10.42 -2.32
N HIS A 142 11.64 10.95 -3.54
CA HIS A 142 11.10 10.27 -4.69
C HIS A 142 11.82 10.71 -5.97
N ASN A 143 12.38 9.76 -6.72
CA ASN A 143 13.10 9.99 -7.98
C ASN A 143 14.21 11.06 -7.87
N GLY A 144 14.98 11.03 -6.77
CA GLY A 144 16.05 12.00 -6.51
C GLY A 144 15.56 13.39 -6.08
N ALA A 145 14.27 13.64 -6.07
CA ALA A 145 13.67 14.88 -5.56
C ALA A 145 13.30 14.75 -4.08
N LYS A 146 13.37 15.88 -3.38
CA LYS A 146 13.01 16.01 -1.96
C LYS A 146 11.81 16.94 -1.83
N TYR A 147 10.78 16.47 -1.13
CA TYR A 147 9.56 17.23 -0.88
C TYR A 147 9.33 17.35 0.62
N GLU A 148 9.07 18.56 1.10
CA GLU A 148 8.85 18.84 2.52
C GLU A 148 7.43 19.39 2.74
N THR A 149 6.75 18.85 3.75
CA THR A 149 5.45 19.37 4.21
C THR A 149 5.42 19.41 5.72
N LEU A 150 4.73 20.41 6.29
CA LEU A 150 4.48 20.50 7.73
C LEU A 150 3.00 20.22 7.94
N ARG A 151 2.67 19.11 8.63
CA ARG A 151 1.28 18.61 8.78
C ARG A 151 1.11 17.74 10.01
N GLN A 152 -0.14 17.51 10.42
CA GLN A 152 -0.46 16.38 11.29
C GLN A 152 -0.38 15.06 10.48
N LEU A 153 -0.04 13.95 11.14
CA LEU A 153 0.02 12.66 10.48
C LEU A 153 -1.38 12.02 10.35
N ASP A 154 -2.32 12.47 11.17
CA ASP A 154 -3.73 12.05 11.26
C ASP A 154 -4.69 13.01 10.53
N ASP A 155 -4.21 13.90 9.66
CA ASP A 155 -5.05 14.80 8.84
C ASP A 155 -6.07 14.07 7.96
N ASN A 156 -5.90 12.78 7.74
CA ASN A 156 -6.81 11.90 7.01
C ASN A 156 -6.91 10.54 7.70
N ASP A 157 -8.03 9.84 7.54
CA ASP A 157 -8.26 8.48 8.06
C ASP A 157 -7.21 7.45 7.60
N VAL A 158 -6.51 7.76 6.50
CA VAL A 158 -5.40 6.99 5.96
C VAL A 158 -4.15 7.85 5.83
N PHE A 159 -2.98 7.29 6.12
CA PHE A 159 -1.73 8.03 5.93
C PHE A 159 -1.46 8.29 4.45
N VAL A 160 -1.53 9.55 4.07
CA VAL A 160 -1.18 10.01 2.71
C VAL A 160 0.31 10.18 2.63
N ARG A 161 0.95 9.37 1.78
CA ARG A 161 2.41 9.33 1.71
C ARG A 161 3.02 10.64 1.24
N TYR A 162 2.48 11.23 0.17
CA TYR A 162 3.02 12.44 -0.45
C TYR A 162 2.23 13.68 -0.03
N GLY A 163 2.90 14.64 0.60
CA GLY A 163 2.27 15.87 1.07
C GLY A 163 1.59 16.68 -0.05
N GLN A 164 2.12 16.62 -1.28
CA GLN A 164 1.51 17.26 -2.45
C GLN A 164 0.15 16.67 -2.82
N ALA A 165 -0.12 15.43 -2.44
CA ALA A 165 -1.41 14.80 -2.69
C ALA A 165 -2.52 15.35 -1.76
N LEU A 166 -2.17 15.93 -0.61
CA LEU A 166 -3.16 16.37 0.39
C LEU A 166 -4.14 17.40 -0.16
N SER A 167 -3.65 18.39 -0.91
CA SER A 167 -4.54 19.42 -1.51
C SER A 167 -5.52 18.79 -2.50
N ILE A 168 -5.08 17.84 -3.30
CA ILE A 168 -5.91 17.08 -4.25
C ILE A 168 -6.97 16.28 -3.49
N LEU A 169 -6.55 15.53 -2.45
CA LEU A 169 -7.44 14.69 -1.66
C LEU A 169 -8.49 15.53 -0.91
N ASN A 170 -8.10 16.66 -0.32
CA ASN A 170 -9.03 17.57 0.34
C ASN A 170 -10.10 18.09 -0.64
N LYS A 171 -9.72 18.44 -1.87
CA LYS A 171 -10.69 18.86 -2.91
C LYS A 171 -11.65 17.75 -3.29
N VAL A 172 -11.17 16.50 -3.37
CA VAL A 172 -12.01 15.32 -3.65
C VAL A 172 -12.98 15.08 -2.49
N GLN A 173 -12.50 15.07 -1.25
CA GLN A 173 -13.31 14.81 -0.06
C GLN A 173 -14.38 15.88 0.19
N GLN A 174 -14.08 17.15 -0.12
CA GLN A 174 -15.07 18.23 -0.01
C GLN A 174 -16.24 18.11 -0.98
N GLN A 175 -16.07 17.40 -2.08
CA GLN A 175 -17.08 17.25 -3.15
C GLN A 175 -17.69 15.85 -3.22
N THR A 176 -17.25 14.92 -2.38
CA THR A 176 -17.64 13.50 -2.45
C THR A 176 -17.84 12.95 -1.05
N THR A 177 -18.96 12.24 -0.87
CA THR A 177 -19.31 11.55 0.37
C THR A 177 -19.32 10.01 0.23
N GLU A 178 -19.27 9.49 -0.99
CA GLU A 178 -19.30 8.06 -1.28
C GLU A 178 -18.04 7.62 -2.02
N PHE A 179 -17.34 6.62 -1.44
CA PHE A 179 -16.10 6.08 -1.97
C PHE A 179 -16.23 4.60 -2.31
N TYR A 180 -15.37 4.14 -3.20
CA TYR A 180 -15.44 2.79 -3.78
C TYR A 180 -15.11 1.66 -2.81
N ASP A 181 -14.47 1.92 -1.66
CA ASP A 181 -14.20 0.90 -0.64
C ASP A 181 -15.48 0.20 -0.14
N SER A 182 -16.63 0.89 -0.17
CA SER A 182 -17.93 0.31 0.18
C SER A 182 -18.49 -0.67 -0.88
N ARG A 183 -18.06 -0.53 -2.15
CA ARG A 183 -18.59 -1.32 -3.30
C ARG A 183 -17.66 -2.46 -3.70
N VAL A 184 -16.35 -2.32 -3.52
CA VAL A 184 -15.37 -3.34 -3.89
C VAL A 184 -15.54 -4.61 -3.07
N SER A 185 -15.52 -5.75 -3.74
CA SER A 185 -15.65 -7.06 -3.11
C SER A 185 -14.50 -7.40 -2.16
N SER A 186 -14.72 -8.38 -1.30
CA SER A 186 -13.65 -9.13 -0.66
C SER A 186 -12.82 -9.93 -1.68
N GLN A 187 -11.68 -10.48 -1.25
CA GLN A 187 -10.74 -11.24 -2.11
C GLN A 187 -11.36 -12.46 -2.82
N LYS A 188 -12.43 -13.03 -2.32
CA LYS A 188 -13.11 -14.19 -2.93
C LYS A 188 -14.54 -13.84 -3.29
N PRO A 189 -14.77 -13.04 -4.34
CA PRO A 189 -16.10 -12.52 -4.63
C PRO A 189 -17.16 -13.60 -4.79
N PHE A 190 -16.81 -14.72 -5.41
CA PHE A 190 -17.71 -15.86 -5.65
C PHE A 190 -17.41 -17.10 -4.79
N GLY A 191 -16.55 -16.96 -3.75
CA GLY A 191 -16.15 -18.08 -2.89
C GLY A 191 -15.11 -19.02 -3.52
N LEU A 192 -14.65 -18.74 -4.74
CA LEU A 192 -13.80 -19.62 -5.54
C LEU A 192 -12.31 -19.33 -5.35
N ARG A 193 -11.54 -20.36 -4.98
CA ARG A 193 -10.09 -20.28 -4.79
C ARG A 193 -9.32 -20.28 -6.11
N THR A 194 -8.06 -19.84 -6.10
CA THR A 194 -7.17 -19.81 -7.28
C THR A 194 -6.97 -21.15 -7.96
N TYR A 195 -7.02 -22.24 -7.22
CA TYR A 195 -6.86 -23.60 -7.76
C TYR A 195 -8.13 -24.16 -8.42
N VAL A 196 -9.27 -23.48 -8.32
CA VAL A 196 -10.50 -23.87 -9.01
C VAL A 196 -10.31 -23.67 -10.51
N VAL A 197 -10.65 -24.70 -11.28
CA VAL A 197 -10.52 -24.72 -12.74
C VAL A 197 -11.90 -24.96 -13.38
N PRO A 198 -12.09 -24.62 -14.67
CA PRO A 198 -13.30 -24.96 -15.41
C PRO A 198 -13.64 -26.43 -15.32
N THR A 199 -14.93 -26.74 -15.40
CA THR A 199 -15.48 -28.09 -15.50
C THR A 199 -15.62 -28.50 -16.97
N GLU A 200 -15.87 -29.78 -17.27
CA GLU A 200 -16.07 -30.25 -18.64
C GLU A 200 -17.34 -29.65 -19.26
N ASP A 201 -18.39 -29.47 -18.44
CA ASP A 201 -19.68 -28.88 -18.80
C ASP A 201 -20.10 -27.84 -17.75
N GLY A 202 -20.96 -26.89 -18.12
CA GLY A 202 -21.46 -25.90 -17.16
C GLY A 202 -22.54 -25.01 -17.78
N ASP A 203 -23.33 -24.44 -16.91
CA ASP A 203 -24.40 -23.49 -17.20
C ASP A 203 -23.99 -22.02 -17.09
N ILE A 204 -22.75 -21.79 -16.61
CA ILE A 204 -22.06 -20.47 -16.56
C ILE A 204 -20.61 -20.64 -16.98
N GLN A 205 -19.84 -19.53 -16.96
CA GLN A 205 -18.41 -19.51 -17.27
C GLN A 205 -17.59 -19.10 -16.05
N LEU A 206 -16.37 -19.64 -15.95
CA LEU A 206 -15.37 -19.26 -14.93
C LEU A 206 -14.19 -18.54 -15.58
N ARG A 207 -13.96 -17.30 -15.16
CA ARG A 207 -12.73 -16.56 -15.42
C ARG A 207 -11.69 -16.94 -14.35
N TYR A 208 -10.62 -17.58 -14.75
CA TYR A 208 -9.52 -17.97 -13.88
C TYR A 208 -8.18 -17.48 -14.45
N ASN A 209 -7.08 -17.72 -13.78
CA ASN A 209 -5.74 -17.20 -14.16
C ASN A 209 -5.26 -17.60 -15.56
N LYS A 210 -5.78 -18.71 -16.14
CA LYS A 210 -5.37 -19.21 -17.46
C LYS A 210 -6.38 -18.95 -18.58
N GLY A 211 -7.55 -18.33 -18.29
CA GLY A 211 -8.56 -18.06 -19.32
C GLY A 211 -9.98 -18.07 -18.78
N ILE A 212 -10.91 -18.47 -19.65
CA ILE A 212 -12.35 -18.66 -19.36
C ILE A 212 -12.76 -20.05 -19.82
N GLY A 213 -13.60 -20.72 -19.05
CA GLY A 213 -14.15 -22.03 -19.43
C GLY A 213 -15.45 -22.35 -18.69
N PRO A 214 -16.14 -23.46 -19.09
CA PRO A 214 -17.43 -23.85 -18.51
C PRO A 214 -17.36 -24.05 -17.00
N PHE A 215 -18.42 -23.69 -16.29
CA PHE A 215 -18.50 -23.85 -14.83
C PHE A 215 -19.96 -24.06 -14.39
N LYS A 216 -20.14 -24.70 -13.23
CA LYS A 216 -21.48 -24.99 -12.71
C LYS A 216 -21.89 -23.93 -11.68
N ARG A 217 -22.98 -23.22 -11.93
CA ARG A 217 -23.54 -22.17 -11.04
C ARG A 217 -23.66 -22.67 -9.58
N ARG A 218 -24.07 -23.92 -9.38
CA ARG A 218 -24.21 -24.55 -8.07
C ARG A 218 -22.93 -24.63 -7.23
N MET A 219 -21.75 -24.43 -7.84
CA MET A 219 -20.45 -24.42 -7.17
C MET A 219 -20.06 -23.03 -6.68
N VAL A 220 -20.81 -22.00 -7.04
CA VAL A 220 -20.61 -20.63 -6.55
C VAL A 220 -21.25 -20.53 -5.17
N THR A 221 -20.50 -19.99 -4.18
CA THR A 221 -20.92 -19.97 -2.78
C THR A 221 -21.17 -18.58 -2.21
N SER A 222 -20.83 -17.52 -2.98
CA SER A 222 -20.99 -16.13 -2.54
C SER A 222 -21.45 -15.24 -3.70
N SER A 223 -22.05 -14.10 -3.40
CA SER A 223 -22.50 -13.07 -4.37
C SER A 223 -23.29 -13.65 -5.54
N LEU A 224 -24.27 -14.50 -5.24
CA LEU A 224 -25.06 -15.19 -6.24
C LEU A 224 -25.86 -14.22 -7.13
N ASP A 225 -26.28 -13.09 -6.58
CA ASP A 225 -26.96 -11.99 -7.25
C ASP A 225 -26.09 -11.26 -8.29
N TRP A 226 -24.76 -11.38 -8.17
CA TRP A 226 -23.82 -10.77 -9.11
C TRP A 226 -23.60 -11.63 -10.37
N ILE A 227 -23.97 -12.90 -10.36
CA ILE A 227 -23.75 -13.81 -11.50
C ILE A 227 -24.38 -13.23 -12.77
N ASP A 228 -25.58 -12.71 -12.66
CA ASP A 228 -26.39 -12.25 -13.79
C ASP A 228 -26.22 -10.74 -14.12
N LYS A 229 -25.20 -10.10 -13.50
CA LYS A 229 -24.83 -8.70 -13.74
C LYS A 229 -23.62 -8.58 -14.65
N TRP A 230 -23.41 -7.42 -15.27
CA TRP A 230 -22.11 -7.00 -15.80
C TRP A 230 -21.18 -6.65 -14.63
N LYS A 231 -19.98 -7.15 -14.65
CA LYS A 231 -19.02 -6.98 -13.56
C LYS A 231 -17.73 -6.36 -14.06
N VAL A 232 -17.20 -5.37 -13.35
CA VAL A 232 -15.83 -4.88 -13.58
C VAL A 232 -14.94 -5.61 -12.60
N ILE A 233 -14.00 -6.40 -13.11
CA ILE A 233 -13.02 -7.12 -12.29
C ILE A 233 -11.64 -6.56 -12.47
N MET A 234 -10.82 -6.75 -11.43
CA MET A 234 -9.43 -6.34 -11.39
C MET A 234 -8.58 -7.45 -10.76
N SER A 235 -7.36 -7.63 -11.27
CA SER A 235 -6.39 -8.53 -10.63
C SER A 235 -6.15 -8.11 -9.17
N TYR A 236 -6.12 -9.09 -8.28
CA TYR A 236 -5.75 -8.89 -6.88
C TYR A 236 -4.29 -8.44 -6.69
N LEU A 237 -3.42 -8.64 -7.69
CA LEU A 237 -2.03 -8.21 -7.67
C LEU A 237 -1.85 -6.89 -8.41
N THR A 238 -1.10 -5.95 -7.81
CA THR A 238 -0.63 -4.74 -8.47
C THR A 238 0.31 -5.07 -9.64
N TYR A 239 0.42 -4.17 -10.60
CA TYR A 239 1.46 -4.23 -11.61
C TYR A 239 2.83 -3.87 -11.02
N ASP A 240 2.86 -2.85 -10.18
CA ASP A 240 4.08 -2.33 -9.57
C ASP A 240 4.50 -3.21 -8.37
N HIS A 241 5.80 -3.41 -8.18
CA HIS A 241 6.33 -4.09 -7.01
C HIS A 241 6.12 -3.23 -5.75
N ALA A 242 4.97 -3.42 -5.08
CA ALA A 242 4.66 -2.84 -3.76
C ALA A 242 4.90 -1.33 -3.63
N GLY A 243 4.48 -0.58 -4.64
CA GLY A 243 4.59 0.88 -4.63
C GLY A 243 5.84 1.44 -5.29
N ARG A 244 6.72 0.59 -5.83
CA ARG A 244 7.91 1.01 -6.54
C ARG A 244 7.55 1.55 -7.93
N ALA A 245 8.11 2.71 -8.27
CA ALA A 245 8.00 3.26 -9.62
C ALA A 245 8.85 2.46 -10.62
N ASP A 246 8.50 2.52 -11.90
CA ASP A 246 9.31 2.02 -12.99
C ASP A 246 10.59 2.86 -13.17
N LYS A 247 11.46 2.46 -14.11
CA LYS A 247 12.72 3.15 -14.42
C LYS A 247 12.56 4.62 -14.83
N ASP A 248 11.37 5.00 -15.33
CA ASP A 248 11.00 6.39 -15.69
C ASP A 248 10.40 7.17 -14.51
N GLY A 249 10.41 6.58 -13.30
CA GLY A 249 9.87 7.19 -12.09
C GLY A 249 8.35 7.16 -12.00
N LYS A 250 7.65 6.56 -12.94
CA LYS A 250 6.18 6.52 -12.99
C LYS A 250 5.63 5.18 -12.55
N ARG A 251 4.41 5.20 -12.04
CA ARG A 251 3.68 4.03 -11.54
C ARG A 251 2.53 3.66 -12.48
N ARG A 252 2.29 2.37 -12.63
CA ARG A 252 1.15 1.85 -13.38
C ARG A 252 -0.02 1.49 -12.47
N ILE A 253 0.24 1.01 -11.27
CA ILE A 253 -0.69 0.58 -10.20
C ILE A 253 -1.45 -0.69 -10.57
N PHE A 254 -2.39 -0.60 -11.51
CA PHE A 254 -3.26 -1.71 -11.89
C PHE A 254 -2.61 -2.61 -12.95
N SER A 255 -2.86 -3.92 -12.83
CA SER A 255 -2.44 -4.91 -13.82
C SER A 255 -3.62 -5.22 -14.77
N THR A 256 -4.26 -6.36 -14.64
CA THR A 256 -5.39 -6.76 -15.49
C THR A 256 -6.70 -6.21 -14.96
N MET A 257 -7.47 -5.56 -15.83
CA MET A 257 -8.85 -5.15 -15.58
C MET A 257 -9.70 -5.53 -16.79
N GLU A 258 -10.89 -6.02 -16.55
CA GLU A 258 -11.81 -6.41 -17.63
C GLU A 258 -13.27 -6.34 -17.19
N VAL A 259 -14.17 -6.25 -18.16
CA VAL A 259 -15.61 -6.36 -17.95
C VAL A 259 -16.03 -7.79 -18.21
N LEU A 260 -16.63 -8.44 -17.21
CA LEU A 260 -17.26 -9.75 -17.39
C LEU A 260 -18.74 -9.59 -17.67
N PRO A 261 -19.27 -10.31 -18.67
CA PRO A 261 -20.72 -10.32 -18.95
C PRO A 261 -21.49 -11.10 -17.86
N PRO A 262 -22.84 -11.03 -17.90
CA PRO A 262 -23.69 -11.97 -17.16
C PRO A 262 -23.25 -13.42 -17.38
N GLU A 263 -23.51 -14.27 -16.39
CA GLU A 263 -23.15 -15.71 -16.36
C GLU A 263 -21.65 -16.01 -16.38
N VAL A 264 -20.78 -15.02 -16.14
CA VAL A 264 -19.33 -15.22 -15.93
C VAL A 264 -18.96 -14.85 -14.51
N VAL A 265 -18.36 -15.77 -13.78
CA VAL A 265 -17.81 -15.59 -12.42
C VAL A 265 -16.28 -15.63 -12.44
N CYS A 266 -15.61 -15.24 -11.37
CA CYS A 266 -14.14 -15.29 -11.30
C CYS A 266 -13.64 -15.94 -10.01
N THR A 267 -12.39 -16.43 -10.06
CA THR A 267 -11.65 -16.91 -8.88
C THR A 267 -11.08 -15.75 -8.06
N GLU A 268 -10.56 -16.03 -6.86
CA GLU A 268 -9.87 -15.08 -5.98
C GLU A 268 -8.60 -14.45 -6.58
N THR A 269 -8.22 -14.80 -7.80
CA THR A 269 -7.20 -14.10 -8.59
C THR A 269 -7.65 -12.66 -8.91
N TYR A 270 -8.97 -12.43 -8.89
CA TYR A 270 -9.60 -11.15 -9.16
C TYR A 270 -10.50 -10.72 -8.01
N ILE A 271 -10.65 -9.41 -7.86
CA ILE A 271 -11.70 -8.78 -7.08
C ILE A 271 -12.73 -8.16 -8.03
N VAL A 272 -13.99 -8.06 -7.61
CA VAL A 272 -15.04 -7.32 -8.32
C VAL A 272 -15.04 -5.90 -7.77
N ILE A 273 -14.92 -4.92 -8.66
CA ILE A 273 -14.93 -3.50 -8.27
C ILE A 273 -16.37 -3.02 -8.13
N ASP A 274 -17.23 -3.34 -9.10
CA ASP A 274 -18.66 -3.04 -9.05
C ASP A 274 -19.44 -3.92 -10.04
N THR A 275 -20.78 -3.89 -9.94
CA THR A 275 -21.71 -4.63 -10.81
C THR A 275 -22.77 -3.70 -11.37
N PHE A 276 -23.21 -3.96 -12.62
CA PHE A 276 -24.17 -3.15 -13.36
C PHE A 276 -25.19 -4.03 -14.11
N ASP A 277 -26.35 -3.46 -14.41
CA ASP A 277 -27.31 -4.05 -15.33
C ASP A 277 -26.93 -3.75 -16.79
N SER A 278 -26.14 -2.72 -17.04
CA SER A 278 -25.73 -2.23 -18.36
C SER A 278 -24.26 -2.49 -18.65
N LYS A 279 -23.96 -3.02 -19.83
CA LYS A 279 -22.59 -3.12 -20.35
C LYS A 279 -21.93 -1.75 -20.50
N ALA A 280 -22.71 -0.73 -20.87
CA ALA A 280 -22.19 0.62 -21.07
C ALA A 280 -21.66 1.20 -19.76
N GLU A 281 -22.41 1.08 -18.66
CA GLU A 281 -21.96 1.56 -17.34
C GLU A 281 -20.73 0.80 -16.84
N ALA A 282 -20.69 -0.52 -17.02
CA ALA A 282 -19.52 -1.32 -16.67
C ALA A 282 -18.27 -0.87 -17.47
N ASN A 283 -18.41 -0.58 -18.75
CA ASN A 283 -17.32 -0.04 -19.57
C ASN A 283 -16.90 1.37 -19.12
N ASN A 284 -17.86 2.22 -18.75
CA ASN A 284 -17.58 3.57 -18.27
C ASN A 284 -16.80 3.54 -16.93
N LEU A 285 -17.17 2.62 -16.02
CA LEU A 285 -16.35 2.38 -14.81
C LEU A 285 -14.94 1.88 -15.19
N LEU A 286 -14.82 0.94 -16.12
CA LEU A 286 -13.50 0.45 -16.55
C LEU A 286 -12.61 1.58 -17.09
N GLN A 287 -13.19 2.50 -17.89
CA GLN A 287 -12.46 3.68 -18.39
C GLN A 287 -12.09 4.63 -17.25
N TYR A 288 -12.98 4.88 -16.29
CA TYR A 288 -12.70 5.68 -15.11
C TYR A 288 -11.53 5.13 -14.30
N LEU A 289 -11.48 3.81 -14.05
CA LEU A 289 -10.38 3.15 -13.36
C LEU A 289 -9.05 3.28 -14.12
N LYS A 290 -9.06 3.37 -15.45
CA LYS A 290 -7.87 3.58 -16.28
C LYS A 290 -7.32 5.01 -16.22
N THR A 291 -8.09 6.00 -15.75
CA THR A 291 -7.62 7.38 -15.64
C THR A 291 -6.40 7.50 -14.73
N LYS A 292 -5.53 8.45 -15.01
CA LYS A 292 -4.39 8.77 -14.13
C LYS A 292 -4.87 9.28 -12.78
N PHE A 293 -5.95 10.05 -12.78
CA PHE A 293 -6.56 10.57 -11.55
C PHE A 293 -6.90 9.45 -10.57
N VAL A 294 -7.66 8.43 -10.99
CA VAL A 294 -8.05 7.31 -10.11
C VAL A 294 -6.83 6.54 -9.65
N ARG A 295 -5.92 6.21 -10.56
CA ARG A 295 -4.71 5.47 -10.21
C ARG A 295 -3.78 6.26 -9.29
N PHE A 296 -3.76 7.58 -9.41
CA PHE A 296 -3.09 8.46 -8.48
C PHE A 296 -3.68 8.34 -7.06
N LEU A 297 -5.01 8.40 -6.91
CA LEU A 297 -5.68 8.25 -5.62
C LEU A 297 -5.36 6.90 -4.97
N VAL A 298 -5.46 5.80 -5.74
CA VAL A 298 -5.11 4.45 -5.27
C VAL A 298 -3.62 4.36 -4.89
N ALA A 299 -2.75 5.04 -5.62
CA ALA A 299 -1.31 5.05 -5.34
C ALA A 299 -0.97 5.61 -3.96
N GLN A 300 -1.77 6.56 -3.44
CA GLN A 300 -1.53 7.20 -2.14
C GLN A 300 -1.63 6.22 -0.97
N VAL A 301 -2.47 5.18 -1.10
CA VAL A 301 -2.76 4.19 -0.05
C VAL A 301 -2.21 2.79 -0.37
N THR A 302 -1.53 2.61 -1.51
CA THR A 302 -0.99 1.31 -1.92
C THR A 302 0.47 1.16 -1.50
N THR A 303 0.70 0.36 -0.47
CA THR A 303 2.04 0.05 0.08
C THR A 303 2.38 -1.45 -0.02
N THR A 304 1.49 -2.28 -0.57
CA THR A 304 1.66 -3.73 -0.74
C THR A 304 1.47 -4.14 -2.20
N GLN A 305 1.78 -5.40 -2.51
CA GLN A 305 1.54 -5.96 -3.84
C GLN A 305 0.09 -6.37 -4.09
N HIS A 306 -0.80 -6.16 -3.13
CA HIS A 306 -2.20 -6.57 -3.23
C HIS A 306 -3.12 -5.37 -3.32
N ILE A 307 -4.12 -5.47 -4.21
CA ILE A 307 -5.24 -4.55 -4.29
C ILE A 307 -6.43 -5.16 -3.56
N SER A 308 -7.01 -4.40 -2.65
CA SER A 308 -8.19 -4.75 -1.88
C SER A 308 -9.13 -3.55 -1.79
N LYS A 309 -10.30 -3.72 -1.20
CA LYS A 309 -11.24 -2.62 -0.97
C LYS A 309 -10.59 -1.41 -0.25
N ALA A 310 -9.66 -1.64 0.67
CA ALA A 310 -8.96 -0.57 1.39
C ALA A 310 -8.14 0.36 0.48
N ASN A 311 -7.76 -0.09 -0.72
CA ASN A 311 -7.06 0.76 -1.68
C ASN A 311 -7.99 1.75 -2.40
N PHE A 312 -9.31 1.62 -2.22
CA PHE A 312 -10.32 2.45 -2.86
C PHE A 312 -10.99 3.46 -1.92
N THR A 313 -10.50 3.60 -0.68
CA THR A 313 -11.02 4.56 0.32
C THR A 313 -10.93 6.03 -0.12
N LEU A 314 -10.07 6.34 -1.08
CA LEU A 314 -9.91 7.69 -1.64
C LEU A 314 -10.52 7.84 -3.04
N VAL A 315 -11.07 6.75 -3.62
CA VAL A 315 -11.62 6.76 -4.98
C VAL A 315 -13.10 7.12 -4.93
N PRO A 316 -13.51 8.30 -5.43
CA PRO A 316 -14.90 8.73 -5.39
C PRO A 316 -15.77 7.94 -6.36
N VAL A 317 -16.98 7.62 -5.94
CA VAL A 317 -18.01 7.07 -6.84
C VAL A 317 -18.48 8.17 -7.78
N GLN A 318 -18.68 7.81 -9.05
CA GLN A 318 -19.19 8.70 -10.10
C GLN A 318 -20.50 8.19 -10.67
N ASP A 319 -21.19 9.02 -11.43
CA ASP A 319 -22.28 8.60 -12.33
C ASP A 319 -21.65 7.98 -13.59
N PHE A 320 -21.88 6.68 -13.79
CA PHE A 320 -21.39 5.92 -14.95
C PHE A 320 -22.37 5.83 -16.11
N SER A 321 -23.45 6.61 -16.13
CA SER A 321 -24.28 6.79 -17.33
C SER A 321 -23.47 7.38 -18.49
N LYS A 322 -22.32 8.03 -18.21
CA LYS A 322 -21.34 8.56 -19.15
C LYS A 322 -19.92 8.13 -18.82
N PRO A 323 -18.99 8.13 -19.80
CA PRO A 323 -17.57 7.95 -19.54
C PRO A 323 -16.97 9.15 -18.81
N TRP A 324 -15.83 8.94 -18.15
CA TRP A 324 -15.03 9.97 -17.50
C TRP A 324 -13.60 9.97 -18.04
N THR A 325 -13.08 11.16 -18.30
CA THR A 325 -11.69 11.39 -18.71
C THR A 325 -10.89 12.08 -17.61
N ASP A 326 -9.56 12.04 -17.66
CA ASP A 326 -8.70 12.78 -16.73
C ASP A 326 -9.02 14.28 -16.74
N ALA A 327 -9.23 14.88 -17.91
CA ALA A 327 -9.54 16.31 -18.04
C ALA A 327 -10.86 16.68 -17.35
N GLU A 328 -11.91 15.86 -17.48
CA GLU A 328 -13.20 16.09 -16.82
C GLU A 328 -13.08 15.96 -15.30
N LEU A 329 -12.28 14.99 -14.82
CA LEU A 329 -12.05 14.77 -13.39
C LEU A 329 -11.22 15.92 -12.79
N TYR A 330 -10.16 16.37 -13.47
CA TYR A 330 -9.38 17.53 -13.04
C TYR A 330 -10.22 18.79 -12.94
N ALA A 331 -11.08 19.03 -13.93
CA ALA A 331 -12.01 20.16 -13.92
C ALA A 331 -13.06 20.04 -12.81
N LYS A 332 -13.66 18.83 -12.65
CA LYS A 332 -14.67 18.57 -11.62
C LYS A 332 -14.14 18.91 -10.22
N TYR A 333 -12.92 18.49 -9.90
CA TYR A 333 -12.33 18.69 -8.58
C TYR A 333 -11.54 20.02 -8.47
N GLY A 334 -11.52 20.84 -9.51
CA GLY A 334 -10.86 22.15 -9.51
C GLY A 334 -9.35 22.05 -9.26
N LEU A 335 -8.67 21.08 -9.90
CA LEU A 335 -7.24 20.90 -9.73
C LEU A 335 -6.46 22.03 -10.40
N THR A 336 -5.38 22.49 -9.75
CA THR A 336 -4.46 23.48 -10.32
C THR A 336 -3.53 22.84 -11.36
N VAL A 337 -2.84 23.67 -12.14
CA VAL A 337 -1.86 23.20 -13.13
C VAL A 337 -0.74 22.40 -12.47
N GLU A 338 -0.29 22.82 -11.27
CA GLU A 338 0.76 22.14 -10.50
C GLU A 338 0.28 20.76 -9.99
N GLU A 339 -0.97 20.67 -9.51
CA GLU A 339 -1.57 19.41 -9.06
C GLU A 339 -1.74 18.43 -10.21
N ILE A 340 -2.18 18.90 -11.37
CA ILE A 340 -2.28 18.10 -12.59
C ILE A 340 -0.89 17.62 -13.01
N ALA A 341 0.10 18.52 -13.05
CA ALA A 341 1.48 18.18 -13.40
C ALA A 341 2.05 17.11 -12.45
N PHE A 342 1.72 17.16 -11.16
CA PHE A 342 2.13 16.17 -10.17
C PHE A 342 1.53 14.79 -10.47
N ILE A 343 0.22 14.71 -10.76
CA ILE A 343 -0.44 13.45 -11.16
C ILE A 343 0.21 12.89 -12.44
N GLU A 344 0.40 13.73 -13.44
CA GLU A 344 0.95 13.38 -14.75
C GLU A 344 2.42 12.89 -14.67
N ALA A 345 3.19 13.45 -13.71
CA ALA A 345 4.56 13.03 -13.44
C ALA A 345 4.63 11.67 -12.71
N MET A 346 3.63 11.36 -11.88
CA MET A 346 3.63 10.15 -11.05
C MET A 346 3.05 8.92 -11.76
N ILE A 347 2.05 9.10 -12.62
CA ILE A 347 1.26 8.00 -13.18
C ILE A 347 1.50 7.84 -14.69
N LYS A 348 1.78 6.59 -15.12
CA LYS A 348 1.89 6.25 -16.55
C LYS A 348 0.53 6.33 -17.24
N PRO A 349 0.48 6.65 -18.55
CA PRO A 349 -0.68 6.37 -19.38
C PRO A 349 -1.04 4.87 -19.32
N MET A 350 -2.33 4.54 -19.44
CA MET A 350 -2.84 3.18 -19.57
C MET A 350 -3.87 3.16 -20.71
N GLU A 351 -3.61 2.33 -21.70
CA GLU A 351 -4.49 2.10 -22.86
C GLU A 351 -5.67 1.17 -22.51
#